data_22523475ea3b43fae8083a26275c12c8
#
_entry.id   22523475ea3b43fae8083a26275c12c8
#
_cell.length_a   1.000
_cell.length_b   1.000
_cell.length_c   1.000
_cell.angle_alpha   90.00
_cell.angle_beta   90.00
_cell.angle_gamma   90.00
#
_symmetry.space_group_name_H-M   'P 1'
#
loop_
_entity.id
_entity.type
_entity.pdbx_description
1 polymer ?
#
loop_
_entity_poly.entity_id
_entity_poly.type
_entity_poly.pdbx_seq_one_letter_code
_entity_poly.pdbx_strand_id
1 'polypeptide(L)'
;MTKEAVRALALSKLELHRASHLIDIGAGTGSVSIEAALQYPGLRITAIERNPDALRLLDENRQHFACANIGIFPGIAPMTIAEKADAIFMGGSGGHLTDLIDWSMRQLHPAGRLVMTFILQENLNIALAHLDHLGIQGVDCLQLQVSSLATLGSGHYFKPNNPVFVIACQKEGTHV
;
A
#
# COMPACT_ATOMS: atom_id res chain seq x y z
N MET A 1 10.19 3.68 3.05
CA MET A 1 9.78 2.45 3.80
C MET A 1 8.59 2.79 4.70
N THR A 2 7.52 2.01 4.62
CA THR A 2 6.33 2.17 5.46
C THR A 2 6.64 1.73 6.90
N LYS A 3 6.42 2.62 7.87
CA LYS A 3 6.69 2.33 9.29
C LYS A 3 5.74 1.25 9.81
N GLU A 4 6.18 0.49 10.81
CA GLU A 4 5.49 -0.69 11.35
C GLU A 4 4.00 -0.46 11.67
N ALA A 5 3.66 0.56 12.46
CA ALA A 5 2.27 0.82 12.82
C ALA A 5 1.38 1.18 11.62
N VAL A 6 1.92 1.93 10.64
CA VAL A 6 1.22 2.26 9.39
C VAL A 6 1.03 1.01 8.55
N ARG A 7 2.04 0.15 8.47
CA ARG A 7 2.02 -1.11 7.73
C ARG A 7 1.01 -2.09 8.34
N ALA A 8 0.99 -2.23 9.66
CA ALA A 8 0.03 -3.07 10.36
C ALA A 8 -1.42 -2.64 10.08
N LEU A 9 -1.69 -1.31 10.15
CA LEU A 9 -3.01 -0.77 9.81
C LEU A 9 -3.35 -1.00 8.33
N ALA A 10 -2.42 -0.73 7.41
CA ALA A 10 -2.63 -0.92 5.98
C ALA A 10 -2.95 -2.39 5.65
N LEU A 11 -2.19 -3.34 6.19
CA LEU A 11 -2.43 -4.78 6.00
C LEU A 11 -3.78 -5.22 6.55
N SER A 12 -4.19 -4.69 7.72
CA SER A 12 -5.53 -4.92 8.28
C SER A 12 -6.64 -4.43 7.34
N LYS A 13 -6.46 -3.24 6.73
CA LYS A 13 -7.45 -2.64 5.81
C LYS A 13 -7.49 -3.33 4.43
N LEU A 14 -6.42 -4.00 4.02
CA LEU A 14 -6.37 -4.76 2.77
C LEU A 14 -7.17 -6.08 2.83
N GLU A 15 -7.49 -6.60 4.02
CA GLU A 15 -8.26 -7.84 4.23
C GLU A 15 -7.70 -9.04 3.44
N LEU A 16 -6.39 -9.22 3.47
CA LEU A 16 -5.66 -10.19 2.64
C LEU A 16 -6.03 -11.67 2.87
N HIS A 17 -6.74 -11.98 3.95
CA HIS A 17 -7.23 -13.33 4.23
C HIS A 17 -8.21 -13.87 3.16
N ARG A 18 -8.75 -12.98 2.31
CA ARG A 18 -9.66 -13.31 1.20
C ARG A 18 -9.02 -13.09 -0.17
N ALA A 19 -7.77 -12.61 -0.19
CA ALA A 19 -7.09 -12.26 -1.41
C ALA A 19 -6.22 -13.40 -1.93
N SER A 20 -6.15 -13.54 -3.23
CA SER A 20 -5.22 -14.41 -3.95
C SER A 20 -4.09 -13.62 -4.60
N HIS A 21 -4.32 -12.32 -4.88
CA HIS A 21 -3.35 -11.44 -5.52
C HIS A 21 -3.36 -10.02 -4.92
N LEU A 22 -2.19 -9.58 -4.46
CA LEU A 22 -1.90 -8.21 -4.01
C LEU A 22 -0.98 -7.52 -5.01
N ILE A 23 -1.28 -6.27 -5.38
CA ILE A 23 -0.34 -5.37 -6.04
C ILE A 23 0.14 -4.31 -5.04
N ASP A 24 1.46 -4.16 -4.91
CA ASP A 24 2.12 -3.16 -4.05
C ASP A 24 2.77 -2.11 -4.96
N ILE A 25 2.18 -0.90 -5.00
CA ILE A 25 2.64 0.22 -5.85
C ILE A 25 3.60 1.09 -5.04
N GLY A 26 4.82 1.25 -5.57
CA GLY A 26 5.89 1.95 -4.87
C GLY A 26 6.41 1.13 -3.70
N ALA A 27 6.69 -0.15 -3.94
CA ALA A 27 7.04 -1.13 -2.91
C ALA A 27 8.27 -0.74 -2.08
N GLY A 28 9.15 0.13 -2.61
CA GLY A 28 10.37 0.54 -1.94
C GLY A 28 11.26 -0.65 -1.63
N THR A 29 11.66 -0.81 -0.37
CA THR A 29 12.44 -1.97 0.10
C THR A 29 11.59 -3.21 0.38
N GLY A 30 10.28 -3.17 0.05
CA GLY A 30 9.36 -4.30 0.14
C GLY A 30 8.73 -4.54 1.50
N SER A 31 8.73 -3.56 2.41
CA SER A 31 8.26 -3.81 3.78
C SER A 31 6.79 -4.28 3.86
N VAL A 32 5.91 -3.77 3.00
CA VAL A 32 4.51 -4.21 2.93
C VAL A 32 4.42 -5.58 2.25
N SER A 33 5.07 -5.72 1.08
CA SER A 33 5.10 -6.98 0.33
C SER A 33 5.65 -8.15 1.16
N ILE A 34 6.77 -7.96 1.86
CA ILE A 34 7.40 -9.00 2.69
C ILE A 34 6.48 -9.41 3.84
N GLU A 35 5.93 -8.44 4.59
CA GLU A 35 5.05 -8.78 5.71
C GLU A 35 3.76 -9.46 5.24
N ALA A 36 3.18 -9.01 4.11
CA ALA A 36 2.05 -9.70 3.49
C ALA A 36 2.39 -11.13 3.06
N ALA A 37 3.56 -11.34 2.45
CA ALA A 37 4.02 -12.66 2.02
C ALA A 37 4.21 -13.64 3.18
N LEU A 38 4.76 -13.15 4.30
CA LEU A 38 5.00 -13.97 5.50
C LEU A 38 3.69 -14.33 6.22
N GLN A 39 2.73 -13.39 6.27
CA GLN A 39 1.42 -13.63 6.91
C GLN A 39 0.50 -14.51 6.04
N TYR A 40 0.64 -14.43 4.71
CA TYR A 40 -0.23 -15.12 3.75
C TYR A 40 0.61 -15.84 2.68
N PRO A 41 1.17 -17.03 2.98
CA PRO A 41 2.06 -17.76 2.06
C PRO A 41 1.42 -18.14 0.71
N GLY A 42 0.08 -18.25 0.67
CA GLY A 42 -0.67 -18.52 -0.56
C GLY A 42 -0.98 -17.28 -1.41
N LEU A 43 -0.70 -16.09 -0.89
CA LEU A 43 -0.94 -14.83 -1.58
C LEU A 43 0.15 -14.59 -2.62
N ARG A 44 -0.22 -14.34 -3.88
CA ARG A 44 0.70 -13.84 -4.88
C ARG A 44 0.84 -12.33 -4.74
N ILE A 45 2.05 -11.81 -4.82
CA ILE A 45 2.33 -10.39 -4.67
C ILE A 45 3.10 -9.87 -5.89
N THR A 46 2.59 -8.80 -6.49
CA THR A 46 3.24 -8.03 -7.55
C THR A 46 3.75 -6.73 -6.95
N ALA A 47 5.06 -6.64 -6.73
CA ALA A 47 5.71 -5.46 -6.18
C ALA A 47 6.26 -4.58 -7.30
N ILE A 48 5.72 -3.37 -7.46
CA ILE A 48 6.12 -2.40 -8.48
C ILE A 48 7.01 -1.34 -7.83
N GLU A 49 8.23 -1.18 -8.35
CA GLU A 49 9.18 -0.17 -7.86
C GLU A 49 10.06 0.32 -9.02
N ARG A 50 10.39 1.61 -9.02
CA ARG A 50 11.21 2.23 -10.08
C ARG A 50 12.65 2.51 -9.69
N ASN A 51 12.91 2.69 -8.40
CA ASN A 51 14.22 3.08 -7.90
C ASN A 51 15.16 1.87 -7.89
N PRO A 52 16.32 1.91 -8.59
CA PRO A 52 17.23 0.76 -8.69
C PRO A 52 17.78 0.29 -7.33
N ASP A 53 18.08 1.23 -6.42
CA ASP A 53 18.59 0.88 -5.08
C ASP A 53 17.51 0.23 -4.23
N ALA A 54 16.27 0.70 -4.32
CA ALA A 54 15.14 0.10 -3.66
C ALA A 54 14.83 -1.30 -4.21
N LEU A 55 14.89 -1.48 -5.54
CA LEU A 55 14.73 -2.79 -6.20
C LEU A 55 15.76 -3.82 -5.72
N ARG A 56 17.04 -3.39 -5.61
CA ARG A 56 18.10 -4.25 -5.09
C ARG A 56 17.81 -4.69 -3.65
N LEU A 57 17.43 -3.75 -2.78
CA LEU A 57 17.08 -4.04 -1.39
C LEU A 57 15.81 -4.90 -1.26
N LEU A 58 14.81 -4.66 -2.12
CA LEU A 58 13.60 -5.47 -2.18
C LEU A 58 13.93 -6.94 -2.52
N ASP A 59 14.81 -7.16 -3.51
CA ASP A 59 15.21 -8.52 -3.90
C ASP A 59 16.05 -9.20 -2.80
N GLU A 60 17.00 -8.49 -2.19
CA GLU A 60 17.76 -8.97 -1.04
C GLU A 60 16.85 -9.37 0.13
N ASN A 61 15.86 -8.53 0.46
CA ASN A 61 14.87 -8.82 1.51
C ASN A 61 13.99 -10.01 1.14
N ARG A 62 13.51 -10.08 -0.10
CA ARG A 62 12.71 -11.21 -0.60
C ARG A 62 13.45 -12.54 -0.44
N GLN A 63 14.75 -12.57 -0.78
CA GLN A 63 15.60 -13.75 -0.63
C GLN A 63 15.86 -14.06 0.85
N HIS A 64 16.20 -13.05 1.66
CA HIS A 64 16.49 -13.20 3.08
C HIS A 64 15.31 -13.82 3.85
N PHE A 65 14.09 -13.37 3.55
CA PHE A 65 12.86 -13.87 4.18
C PHE A 65 12.21 -15.05 3.43
N ALA A 66 12.86 -15.57 2.38
CA ALA A 66 12.39 -16.68 1.57
C ALA A 66 10.95 -16.48 1.00
N CYS A 67 10.60 -15.24 0.62
CA CYS A 67 9.29 -14.88 0.10
C CYS A 67 9.20 -15.16 -1.41
N ALA A 68 9.12 -16.44 -1.82
CA ALA A 68 9.07 -16.83 -3.22
C ALA A 68 7.78 -16.38 -3.96
N ASN A 69 6.75 -16.02 -3.21
CA ASN A 69 5.46 -15.54 -3.72
C ASN A 69 5.43 -14.04 -4.09
N ILE A 70 6.57 -13.34 -4.02
CA ILE A 70 6.72 -11.95 -4.48
C ILE A 70 7.37 -11.91 -5.86
N GLY A 71 6.64 -11.40 -6.86
CA GLY A 71 7.19 -10.99 -8.15
C GLY A 71 7.58 -9.52 -8.13
N ILE A 72 8.81 -9.21 -8.53
CA ILE A 72 9.33 -7.83 -8.59
C ILE A 72 9.20 -7.31 -10.01
N PHE A 73 8.54 -6.16 -10.16
CA PHE A 73 8.29 -5.50 -11.45
C PHE A 73 8.96 -4.12 -11.47
N PRO A 74 10.12 -4.00 -12.10
CA PRO A 74 10.80 -2.70 -12.27
C PRO A 74 9.95 -1.78 -13.15
N GLY A 75 9.60 -0.60 -12.64
CA GLY A 75 8.84 0.39 -13.40
C GLY A 75 7.97 1.30 -12.57
N ILE A 76 7.07 1.99 -13.25
CA ILE A 76 6.15 2.97 -12.69
C ILE A 76 4.72 2.54 -13.06
N ALA A 77 3.83 2.45 -12.08
CA ALA A 77 2.40 2.36 -12.37
C ALA A 77 1.85 3.76 -12.76
N PRO A 78 0.86 3.84 -13.66
CA PRO A 78 0.18 2.75 -14.39
C PRO A 78 1.09 1.97 -15.34
N MET A 79 0.96 0.66 -15.32
CA MET A 79 1.66 -0.24 -16.26
C MET A 79 0.77 -1.44 -16.62
N THR A 80 1.16 -2.19 -17.63
CA THR A 80 0.41 -3.39 -18.02
C THR A 80 0.72 -4.53 -17.05
N ILE A 81 -0.29 -4.93 -16.28
CA ILE A 81 -0.32 -6.15 -15.47
C ILE A 81 -1.45 -7.03 -16.03
N ALA A 82 -1.11 -8.24 -16.45
CA ALA A 82 -2.04 -9.11 -17.16
C ALA A 82 -3.23 -9.55 -16.29
N GLU A 83 -2.99 -9.76 -15.02
CA GLU A 83 -3.99 -10.28 -14.10
C GLU A 83 -4.50 -9.21 -13.15
N LYS A 84 -5.80 -9.22 -12.89
CA LYS A 84 -6.43 -8.38 -11.87
C LYS A 84 -5.99 -8.80 -10.47
N ALA A 85 -6.17 -7.90 -9.52
CA ALA A 85 -5.86 -8.11 -8.12
C ALA A 85 -7.11 -8.06 -7.24
N ASP A 86 -7.04 -8.71 -6.09
CA ASP A 86 -8.05 -8.62 -5.04
C ASP A 86 -7.78 -7.45 -4.09
N ALA A 87 -6.50 -7.08 -3.99
CA ALA A 87 -6.06 -5.96 -3.17
C ALA A 87 -4.95 -5.17 -3.85
N ILE A 88 -4.95 -3.85 -3.66
CA ILE A 88 -3.89 -2.94 -4.11
C ILE A 88 -3.49 -2.05 -2.94
N PHE A 89 -2.20 -2.01 -2.65
CA PHE A 89 -1.59 -1.04 -1.74
C PHE A 89 -0.84 0.03 -2.53
N MET A 90 -1.00 1.30 -2.15
CA MET A 90 -0.30 2.42 -2.75
C MET A 90 0.46 3.19 -1.66
N GLY A 91 1.77 3.00 -1.60
CA GLY A 91 2.68 3.65 -0.65
C GLY A 91 3.28 4.96 -1.15
N GLY A 92 3.06 5.31 -2.41
CA GLY A 92 3.52 6.55 -3.04
C GLY A 92 2.90 6.74 -4.41
N SER A 93 2.62 8.00 -4.79
CA SER A 93 1.88 8.33 -6.02
C SER A 93 2.76 8.83 -7.17
N GLY A 94 4.01 9.17 -6.92
CA GLY A 94 4.93 9.65 -7.96
C GLY A 94 4.44 10.90 -8.74
N GLY A 95 3.42 11.63 -8.24
CA GLY A 95 2.88 12.85 -8.87
C GLY A 95 1.66 12.64 -9.78
N HIS A 96 1.21 11.40 -10.01
CA HIS A 96 0.08 11.07 -10.89
C HIS A 96 -1.03 10.33 -10.12
N LEU A 97 -1.47 10.92 -9.00
CA LEU A 97 -2.33 10.25 -8.03
C LEU A 97 -3.69 9.84 -8.62
N THR A 98 -4.35 10.73 -9.37
CA THR A 98 -5.65 10.45 -9.99
C THR A 98 -5.58 9.32 -11.02
N ASP A 99 -4.56 9.33 -11.87
CA ASP A 99 -4.33 8.28 -12.87
C ASP A 99 -4.05 6.92 -12.22
N LEU A 100 -3.33 6.94 -11.08
CA LEU A 100 -3.06 5.74 -10.30
C LEU A 100 -4.31 5.19 -9.62
N ILE A 101 -5.19 6.05 -9.10
CA ILE A 101 -6.47 5.63 -8.53
C ILE A 101 -7.35 5.01 -9.63
N ASP A 102 -7.46 5.66 -10.80
CA ASP A 102 -8.22 5.13 -11.93
C ASP A 102 -7.70 3.78 -12.40
N TRP A 103 -6.36 3.67 -12.54
CA TRP A 103 -5.73 2.42 -12.91
C TRP A 103 -5.97 1.33 -11.86
N SER A 104 -5.85 1.67 -10.58
CA SER A 104 -6.08 0.73 -9.48
C SER A 104 -7.52 0.21 -9.50
N MET A 105 -8.50 1.10 -9.71
CA MET A 105 -9.91 0.70 -9.81
C MET A 105 -10.17 -0.21 -11.03
N ARG A 106 -9.50 0.03 -12.15
CA ARG A 106 -9.60 -0.88 -13.32
C ARG A 106 -8.92 -2.22 -13.06
N GLN A 107 -7.79 -2.21 -12.36
CA GLN A 107 -6.96 -3.40 -12.07
C GLN A 107 -7.57 -4.29 -10.99
N LEU A 108 -8.42 -3.75 -10.10
CA LEU A 108 -9.10 -4.52 -9.07
C LEU A 108 -10.22 -5.41 -9.64
N HIS A 109 -10.36 -6.60 -9.08
CA HIS A 109 -11.59 -7.39 -9.19
C HIS A 109 -12.78 -6.64 -8.57
N PRO A 110 -14.05 -6.96 -8.94
CA PRO A 110 -15.21 -6.55 -8.17
C PRO A 110 -15.05 -6.93 -6.69
N ALA A 111 -15.43 -6.04 -5.77
CA ALA A 111 -15.21 -6.14 -4.33
C ALA A 111 -13.72 -6.14 -3.89
N GLY A 112 -12.77 -5.90 -4.80
CA GLY A 112 -11.36 -5.73 -4.46
C GLY A 112 -11.11 -4.44 -3.68
N ARG A 113 -10.04 -4.41 -2.89
CA ARG A 113 -9.73 -3.34 -1.96
C ARG A 113 -8.54 -2.49 -2.41
N LEU A 114 -8.66 -1.18 -2.29
CA LEU A 114 -7.57 -0.21 -2.45
C LEU A 114 -7.25 0.41 -1.09
N VAL A 115 -5.98 0.36 -0.71
CA VAL A 115 -5.46 1.06 0.47
C VAL A 115 -4.34 1.99 0.05
N MET A 116 -4.43 3.25 0.45
CA MET A 116 -3.47 4.29 0.12
C MET A 116 -2.95 4.95 1.38
N THR A 117 -1.68 5.37 1.38
CA THR A 117 -1.08 6.09 2.51
C THR A 117 -0.46 7.39 2.06
N PHE A 118 -0.71 8.47 2.81
CA PHE A 118 -0.22 9.81 2.51
C PHE A 118 0.35 10.49 3.77
N ILE A 119 1.40 11.28 3.58
CA ILE A 119 1.93 12.20 4.59
C ILE A 119 1.43 13.62 4.31
N LEU A 120 1.32 13.98 3.02
CA LEU A 120 0.88 15.31 2.60
C LEU A 120 -0.64 15.39 2.56
N GLN A 121 -1.18 16.45 3.17
CA GLN A 121 -2.62 16.71 3.19
C GLN A 121 -3.17 17.02 1.80
N GLU A 122 -2.36 17.61 0.92
CA GLU A 122 -2.72 17.87 -0.46
C GLU A 122 -3.06 16.58 -1.21
N ASN A 123 -2.24 15.54 -1.05
CA ASN A 123 -2.48 14.24 -1.66
C ASN A 123 -3.73 13.56 -1.08
N LEU A 124 -3.96 13.69 0.23
CA LEU A 124 -5.19 13.22 0.87
C LEU A 124 -6.42 13.89 0.24
N ASN A 125 -6.41 15.21 0.11
CA ASN A 125 -7.54 15.96 -0.44
C ASN A 125 -7.82 15.59 -1.92
N ILE A 126 -6.75 15.42 -2.72
CA ILE A 126 -6.87 14.97 -4.12
C ILE A 126 -7.48 13.57 -4.17
N ALA A 127 -7.01 12.65 -3.33
CA ALA A 127 -7.51 11.28 -3.31
C ALA A 127 -9.00 11.22 -2.92
N LEU A 128 -9.40 11.92 -1.86
CA LEU A 128 -10.79 11.95 -1.39
C LEU A 128 -11.72 12.56 -2.45
N ALA A 129 -11.34 13.70 -3.03
CA ALA A 129 -12.12 14.34 -4.08
C ALA A 129 -12.27 13.47 -5.34
N HIS A 130 -11.19 12.74 -5.71
CA HIS A 130 -11.22 11.86 -6.87
C HIS A 130 -12.08 10.61 -6.64
N LEU A 131 -12.00 9.99 -5.45
CA LEU A 131 -12.86 8.86 -5.08
C LEU A 131 -14.33 9.25 -5.05
N ASP A 132 -14.66 10.47 -4.55
CA ASP A 132 -16.01 11.01 -4.59
C ASP A 132 -16.50 11.23 -6.05
N HIS A 133 -15.64 11.80 -6.91
CA HIS A 133 -15.90 11.95 -8.34
C HIS A 133 -16.19 10.61 -9.05
N LEU A 134 -15.50 9.55 -8.65
CA LEU A 134 -15.72 8.18 -9.15
C LEU A 134 -16.96 7.52 -8.56
N GLY A 135 -17.65 8.15 -7.61
CA GLY A 135 -18.83 7.61 -6.93
C GLY A 135 -18.53 6.48 -5.94
N ILE A 136 -17.25 6.30 -5.52
CA ILE A 136 -16.86 5.24 -4.59
C ILE A 136 -17.47 5.49 -3.22
N GLN A 137 -18.29 4.55 -2.76
CA GLN A 137 -18.96 4.63 -1.46
C GLN A 137 -18.15 3.94 -0.36
N GLY A 138 -18.43 4.27 0.91
CA GLY A 138 -17.84 3.60 2.06
C GLY A 138 -16.33 3.83 2.18
N VAL A 139 -15.84 5.00 1.76
CA VAL A 139 -14.43 5.37 1.91
C VAL A 139 -14.12 5.55 3.39
N ASP A 140 -13.19 4.74 3.90
CA ASP A 140 -12.66 4.84 5.25
C ASP A 140 -11.36 5.64 5.23
N CYS A 141 -11.31 6.74 5.98
CA CYS A 141 -10.15 7.63 6.04
C CYS A 141 -9.73 7.84 7.49
N LEU A 142 -8.51 7.47 7.81
CA LEU A 142 -7.94 7.53 9.15
C LEU A 142 -6.67 8.38 9.17
N GLN A 143 -6.47 9.12 10.24
CA GLN A 143 -5.18 9.73 10.58
C GLN A 143 -4.52 8.90 11.68
N LEU A 144 -3.32 8.40 11.41
CA LEU A 144 -2.53 7.65 12.39
C LEU A 144 -1.41 8.54 12.92
N GLN A 145 -1.44 8.79 14.24
CA GLN A 145 -0.38 9.50 14.96
C GLN A 145 0.34 8.52 15.88
N VAL A 146 1.64 8.36 15.70
CA VAL A 146 2.48 7.44 16.47
C VAL A 146 3.63 8.20 17.10
N SER A 147 3.90 7.92 18.37
CA SER A 147 5.08 8.38 19.06
C SER A 147 5.87 7.20 19.60
N SER A 148 7.18 7.25 19.50
CA SER A 148 8.07 6.18 19.97
C SER A 148 8.88 6.67 21.17
N LEU A 149 9.09 5.81 22.18
CA LEU A 149 9.95 6.13 23.31
C LEU A 149 11.38 6.34 22.82
N ALA A 150 11.97 7.45 23.20
CA ALA A 150 13.34 7.82 22.88
C ALA A 150 14.07 8.34 24.12
N THR A 151 15.39 8.19 24.14
CA THR A 151 16.25 8.68 25.23
C THR A 151 16.65 10.13 24.96
N LEU A 152 16.62 11.00 26.00
CA LEU A 152 17.13 12.36 25.98
C LEU A 152 17.90 12.61 27.28
N GLY A 153 19.21 12.69 27.19
CA GLY A 153 20.08 12.76 28.37
C GLY A 153 19.92 11.51 29.25
N SER A 154 19.58 11.73 30.53
CA SER A 154 19.28 10.65 31.49
C SER A 154 17.80 10.25 31.55
N GLY A 155 16.94 10.88 30.76
CA GLY A 155 15.50 10.67 30.78
C GLY A 155 14.97 10.07 29.48
N HIS A 156 13.64 9.92 29.41
CA HIS A 156 12.93 9.40 28.26
C HIS A 156 11.78 10.34 27.89
N TYR A 157 11.45 10.36 26.58
CA TYR A 157 10.29 11.08 26.06
C TYR A 157 9.67 10.33 24.89
N PHE A 158 8.43 10.67 24.56
CA PHE A 158 7.79 10.15 23.36
C PHE A 158 8.05 11.09 22.17
N LYS A 159 8.93 10.64 21.25
CA LYS A 159 9.23 11.34 20.02
C LYS A 159 8.12 11.11 18.99
N PRO A 160 7.41 12.18 18.55
CA PRO A 160 6.36 12.02 17.57
C PRO A 160 6.93 11.69 16.19
N ASN A 161 6.23 10.83 15.46
CA ASN A 161 6.41 10.66 14.02
C ASN A 161 5.45 11.60 13.28
N ASN A 162 5.74 11.89 12.00
CA ASN A 162 4.77 12.59 11.17
C ASN A 162 3.46 11.79 11.12
N PRO A 163 2.31 12.48 11.23
CA PRO A 163 1.01 11.84 10.99
C PRO A 163 0.98 11.21 9.61
N VAL A 164 0.30 10.08 9.49
CA VAL A 164 0.06 9.41 8.21
C VAL A 164 -1.44 9.27 8.03
N PHE A 165 -1.93 9.66 6.86
CA PHE A 165 -3.31 9.42 6.47
C PHE A 165 -3.40 8.08 5.75
N VAL A 166 -4.39 7.29 6.10
CA VAL A 166 -4.68 5.99 5.49
C VAL A 166 -6.09 6.04 4.94
N ILE A 167 -6.23 5.86 3.63
CA ILE A 167 -7.52 5.69 2.97
C ILE A 167 -7.68 4.23 2.59
N ALA A 168 -8.83 3.66 2.91
CA ALA A 168 -9.25 2.35 2.44
C ALA A 168 -10.62 2.45 1.77
N CYS A 169 -10.75 1.85 0.60
CA CYS A 169 -12.03 1.75 -0.10
C CYS A 169 -12.14 0.41 -0.83
N GLN A 170 -13.34 0.09 -1.26
CA GLN A 170 -13.65 -1.13 -1.98
C GLN A 170 -14.22 -0.78 -3.35
N LYS A 171 -13.77 -1.48 -4.38
CA LYS A 171 -14.40 -1.40 -5.70
C LYS A 171 -15.80 -2.00 -5.60
N GLU A 172 -16.81 -1.31 -6.14
CA GLU A 172 -18.16 -1.85 -6.17
C GLU A 172 -18.21 -3.24 -6.81
N GLY A 173 -19.00 -4.12 -6.20
CA GLY A 173 -19.33 -5.40 -6.80
C GLY A 173 -20.26 -5.17 -7.99
N THR A 174 -20.11 -5.93 -9.06
CA THR A 174 -21.13 -6.00 -10.11
C THR A 174 -22.40 -6.57 -9.44
N HIS A 175 -23.40 -5.74 -9.26
CA HIS A 175 -24.74 -6.23 -8.95
C HIS A 175 -25.20 -7.04 -10.17
N VAL A 176 -25.22 -8.37 -10.02
CA VAL A 176 -25.89 -9.31 -10.96
C VAL A 176 -27.35 -9.36 -10.58
#